data_c3c4e5e607153ca7d1b4ddb7b31c43a1
#
_entry.id   c3c4e5e607153ca7d1b4ddb7b31c43a1
#
_cell.length_a   1.000
_cell.length_b   1.000
_cell.length_c   1.000
_cell.angle_alpha   90.00
_cell.angle_beta   90.00
_cell.angle_gamma   90.00
#
_symmetry.space_group_name_H-M   'P 1'
#
loop_
_entity.id
_entity.type
_entity.pdbx_description
1 polymer ?
#
loop_
_entity_poly.entity_id
_entity_poly.type
_entity_poly.pdbx_seq_one_letter_code
_entity_poly.pdbx_strand_id
1 'polypeptide(L)'
;MAAKFLPYLLAGISVGGQYALIAIGYTMVYGILRLINFAHGDIFTVAGFLMVYATASLPLTVSIPLVIVATVLLGIAVEKVAYKPLRTAPRMSVMISAIGMSYLLQNLMWYVTGGLAKQYPALPWISDTVTVLGCQTKRVTVITPFLVIVLVAALVTLIQKTKIGMAMRAASRDFETAQLMGIKINNVISFTFAVGSFLACLLYTSD
;
A
#
# COMPACT_ATOMS: atom_id res chain seq x y z
N MET A 1 -18.27 -28.70 -15.59
CA MET A 1 -18.55 -27.58 -14.67
C MET A 1 -17.29 -27.12 -13.93
N ALA A 2 -16.47 -28.03 -13.39
CA ALA A 2 -15.24 -27.69 -12.65
C ALA A 2 -14.24 -26.83 -13.45
N ALA A 3 -14.04 -27.11 -14.74
CA ALA A 3 -13.12 -26.37 -15.61
C ALA A 3 -13.53 -24.89 -15.83
N LYS A 4 -14.81 -24.55 -15.69
CA LYS A 4 -15.27 -23.16 -15.77
C LYS A 4 -15.19 -22.43 -14.42
N PHE A 5 -15.22 -23.16 -13.30
CA PHE A 5 -15.19 -22.59 -11.96
C PHE A 5 -13.77 -22.20 -11.51
N LEU A 6 -12.77 -22.97 -11.93
CA LEU A 6 -11.38 -22.79 -11.54
C LEU A 6 -10.79 -21.39 -11.87
N PRO A 7 -11.00 -20.82 -13.09
CA PRO A 7 -10.51 -19.48 -13.41
C PRO A 7 -11.11 -18.39 -12.52
N TYR A 8 -12.41 -18.49 -12.20
CA TYR A 8 -13.07 -17.54 -11.31
C TYR A 8 -12.56 -17.63 -9.89
N LEU A 9 -12.27 -18.85 -9.42
CA LEU A 9 -11.70 -19.07 -8.08
C LEU A 9 -10.29 -18.48 -7.98
N LEU A 10 -9.45 -18.70 -8.98
CA LEU A 10 -8.10 -18.13 -9.05
C LEU A 10 -8.15 -16.59 -9.11
N ALA A 11 -9.04 -16.04 -9.93
CA ALA A 11 -9.23 -14.59 -10.01
C ALA A 11 -9.71 -14.02 -8.66
N GLY A 12 -10.65 -14.70 -7.98
CA GLY A 12 -11.12 -14.32 -6.66
C GLY A 12 -10.03 -14.33 -5.59
N ILE A 13 -9.15 -15.35 -5.60
CA ILE A 13 -8.00 -15.44 -4.71
C ILE A 13 -6.99 -14.31 -5.01
N SER A 14 -6.74 -14.01 -6.28
CA SER A 14 -5.84 -12.94 -6.69
C SER A 14 -6.32 -11.58 -6.18
N VAL A 15 -7.57 -11.22 -6.50
CA VAL A 15 -8.20 -9.96 -6.05
C VAL A 15 -8.31 -9.90 -4.53
N GLY A 16 -8.72 -11.01 -3.88
CA GLY A 16 -8.77 -11.11 -2.42
C GLY A 16 -7.41 -10.90 -1.76
N GLY A 17 -6.34 -11.42 -2.38
CA GLY A 17 -4.96 -11.18 -1.93
C GLY A 17 -4.55 -9.71 -2.00
N GLN A 18 -4.93 -9.01 -3.05
CA GLN A 18 -4.67 -7.57 -3.19
C GLN A 18 -5.39 -6.77 -2.10
N TYR A 19 -6.68 -7.04 -1.87
CA TYR A 19 -7.41 -6.40 -0.77
C TYR A 19 -6.81 -6.72 0.60
N ALA A 20 -6.32 -7.94 0.80
CA ALA A 20 -5.65 -8.32 2.04
C ALA A 20 -4.39 -7.48 2.31
N LEU A 21 -3.56 -7.21 1.28
CA LEU A 21 -2.37 -6.35 1.42
C LEU A 21 -2.73 -4.91 1.78
N ILE A 22 -3.76 -4.34 1.14
CA ILE A 22 -4.26 -3.00 1.50
C ILE A 22 -4.72 -2.99 2.96
N ALA A 23 -5.51 -3.99 3.36
CA ALA A 23 -6.03 -4.11 4.72
C ALA A 23 -4.91 -4.25 5.75
N ILE A 24 -3.87 -5.04 5.45
CA ILE A 24 -2.71 -5.21 6.33
C ILE A 24 -1.93 -3.89 6.47
N GLY A 25 -1.65 -3.19 5.37
CA GLY A 25 -1.00 -1.89 5.41
C GLY A 25 -1.78 -0.86 6.25
N TYR A 26 -3.10 -0.83 6.07
CA TYR A 26 -4.01 0.01 6.83
C TYR A 26 -4.05 -0.34 8.32
N THR A 27 -4.22 -1.62 8.64
CA THR A 27 -4.31 -2.09 10.03
C THR A 27 -2.99 -1.95 10.78
N MET A 28 -1.86 -1.99 10.09
CA MET A 28 -0.55 -1.76 10.68
C MET A 28 -0.40 -0.30 11.18
N VAL A 29 -0.83 0.67 10.36
CA VAL A 29 -0.85 2.09 10.77
C VAL A 29 -1.84 2.30 11.90
N TYR A 30 -3.05 1.73 11.81
CA TYR A 30 -4.07 1.80 12.85
C TYR A 30 -3.60 1.18 14.16
N GLY A 31 -2.91 0.05 14.12
CA GLY A 31 -2.41 -0.65 15.30
C GLY A 31 -1.44 0.18 16.15
N ILE A 32 -0.69 1.09 15.53
CA ILE A 32 0.27 1.96 16.23
C ILE A 32 -0.39 3.29 16.64
N LEU A 33 -1.02 3.99 15.69
CA LEU A 33 -1.58 5.31 15.94
C LEU A 33 -2.94 5.27 16.65
N ARG A 34 -3.65 4.14 16.59
CA ARG A 34 -5.07 4.00 16.99
C ARG A 34 -5.98 5.04 16.33
N LEU A 35 -5.60 5.49 15.15
CA LEU A 35 -6.30 6.47 14.32
C LEU A 35 -6.47 5.91 12.92
N ILE A 36 -7.64 6.15 12.34
CA ILE A 36 -7.97 5.74 10.98
C ILE A 36 -7.21 6.62 9.98
N ASN A 37 -6.44 6.00 9.08
CA ASN A 37 -5.76 6.70 8.00
C ASN A 37 -6.62 6.68 6.73
N PHE A 38 -7.50 7.67 6.57
CA PHE A 38 -8.35 7.76 5.37
C PHE A 38 -7.53 7.98 4.09
N ALA A 39 -6.37 8.62 4.17
CA ALA A 39 -5.51 8.87 3.01
C ALA A 39 -4.81 7.60 2.48
N HIS A 40 -4.90 6.44 3.16
CA HIS A 40 -4.19 5.23 2.73
C HIS A 40 -4.68 4.71 1.37
N GLY A 41 -5.99 4.72 1.15
CA GLY A 41 -6.58 4.34 -0.14
C GLY A 41 -6.21 5.32 -1.27
N ASP A 42 -6.09 6.60 -0.93
CA ASP A 42 -5.71 7.62 -1.93
C ASP A 42 -4.23 7.52 -2.31
N ILE A 43 -3.35 7.15 -1.36
CA ILE A 43 -1.94 6.84 -1.65
C ILE A 43 -1.84 5.68 -2.64
N PHE A 44 -2.67 4.64 -2.48
CA PHE A 44 -2.78 3.54 -3.42
C PHE A 44 -3.19 4.03 -4.82
N THR A 45 -4.24 4.86 -4.91
CA THR A 45 -4.71 5.43 -6.17
C THR A 45 -3.64 6.30 -6.85
N VAL A 46 -2.94 7.14 -6.08
CA VAL A 46 -1.82 7.96 -6.60
C VAL A 46 -0.70 7.09 -7.13
N ALA A 47 -0.36 5.99 -6.44
CA ALA A 47 0.66 5.04 -6.92
C ALA A 47 0.28 4.44 -8.28
N GLY A 48 -0.99 4.08 -8.48
CA GLY A 48 -1.50 3.59 -9.75
C GLY A 48 -1.35 4.58 -10.88
N PHE A 49 -1.77 5.84 -10.68
CA PHE A 49 -1.59 6.87 -11.69
C PHE A 49 -0.11 7.18 -11.96
N LEU A 50 0.74 7.24 -10.94
CA LEU A 50 2.18 7.41 -11.11
C LEU A 50 2.77 6.28 -11.97
N MET A 51 2.30 5.05 -11.78
CA MET A 51 2.76 3.92 -12.59
C MET A 51 2.34 4.06 -14.05
N VAL A 52 1.09 4.46 -14.33
CA VAL A 52 0.60 4.72 -15.70
C VAL A 52 1.43 5.80 -16.38
N TYR A 53 1.71 6.92 -15.70
CA TYR A 53 2.52 8.00 -16.27
C TYR A 53 4.00 7.62 -16.43
N ALA A 54 4.57 6.91 -15.47
CA ALA A 54 5.97 6.49 -15.53
C ALA A 54 6.20 5.49 -16.65
N THR A 55 5.31 4.51 -16.83
CA THR A 55 5.42 3.50 -17.90
C THR A 55 5.15 4.07 -19.29
N ALA A 56 4.44 5.20 -19.41
CA ALA A 56 4.25 5.90 -20.67
C ALA A 56 5.54 6.56 -21.18
N SER A 57 6.48 6.93 -20.27
CA SER A 57 7.68 7.69 -20.59
C SER A 57 8.98 6.91 -20.38
N LEU A 58 8.99 5.90 -19.53
CA LEU A 58 10.18 5.18 -19.09
C LEU A 58 10.01 3.66 -19.24
N PRO A 59 11.11 2.92 -19.44
CA PRO A 59 11.06 1.46 -19.42
C PRO A 59 10.62 0.94 -18.03
N LEU A 60 9.92 -0.19 -18.00
CA LEU A 60 9.34 -0.79 -16.80
C LEU A 60 10.35 -0.98 -15.66
N THR A 61 11.58 -1.36 -16.00
CA THR A 61 12.68 -1.58 -15.04
C THR A 61 13.05 -0.33 -14.23
N VAL A 62 12.82 0.87 -14.79
CA VAL A 62 13.06 2.16 -14.12
C VAL A 62 11.79 2.68 -13.48
N SER A 63 10.64 2.45 -14.11
CA SER A 63 9.34 2.92 -13.63
C SER A 63 8.98 2.31 -12.27
N ILE A 64 9.20 1.01 -12.08
CA ILE A 64 8.86 0.32 -10.82
C ILE A 64 9.60 0.93 -9.62
N PRO A 65 10.96 1.00 -9.58
CA PRO A 65 11.64 1.57 -8.43
C PRO A 65 11.34 3.07 -8.24
N LEU A 66 11.15 3.82 -9.31
CA LEU A 66 10.78 5.23 -9.25
C LEU A 66 9.42 5.41 -8.54
N VAL A 67 8.42 4.65 -8.94
CA VAL A 67 7.06 4.74 -8.36
C VAL A 67 7.07 4.28 -6.90
N ILE A 68 7.83 3.23 -6.57
CA ILE A 68 7.98 2.79 -5.18
C ILE A 68 8.56 3.93 -4.33
N VAL A 69 9.65 4.54 -4.76
CA VAL A 69 10.28 5.66 -4.02
C VAL A 69 9.32 6.85 -3.90
N ALA A 70 8.66 7.24 -4.99
CA ALA A 70 7.72 8.35 -5.01
C ALA A 70 6.53 8.10 -4.05
N THR A 71 5.96 6.89 -4.06
CA THR A 71 4.83 6.52 -3.20
C THR A 71 5.23 6.47 -1.73
N VAL A 72 6.42 5.94 -1.41
CA VAL A 72 6.95 5.93 -0.04
C VAL A 72 7.18 7.36 0.45
N LEU A 73 7.77 8.23 -0.38
CA LEU A 73 7.96 9.64 -0.05
C LEU A 73 6.62 10.36 0.16
N LEU A 74 5.62 10.07 -0.67
CA LEU A 74 4.26 10.60 -0.51
C LEU A 74 3.66 10.15 0.83
N GLY A 75 3.77 8.88 1.20
CA GLY A 75 3.29 8.38 2.49
C GLY A 75 3.96 9.05 3.68
N ILE A 76 5.28 9.28 3.61
CA ILE A 76 6.01 10.03 4.63
C ILE A 76 5.58 11.51 4.65
N ALA A 77 5.32 12.11 3.49
CA ALA A 77 4.83 13.49 3.40
C ALA A 77 3.44 13.62 4.04
N VAL A 78 2.52 12.72 3.75
CA VAL A 78 1.19 12.65 4.38
C VAL A 78 1.32 12.54 5.91
N GLU A 79 2.20 11.67 6.40
CA GLU A 79 2.46 11.55 7.83
C GLU A 79 2.95 12.86 8.43
N LYS A 80 3.95 13.48 7.82
CA LYS A 80 4.56 14.72 8.34
C LYS A 80 3.62 15.93 8.30
N VAL A 81 2.76 16.02 7.30
CA VAL A 81 1.88 17.18 7.09
C VAL A 81 0.56 17.02 7.85
N ALA A 82 -0.09 15.84 7.73
CA ALA A 82 -1.42 15.64 8.27
C ALA A 82 -1.43 15.11 9.72
N TYR A 83 -0.44 14.29 10.10
CA TYR A 83 -0.49 13.58 11.38
C TYR A 83 0.50 14.12 12.41
N LYS A 84 1.74 14.43 11.99
CA LYS A 84 2.79 14.86 12.93
C LYS A 84 2.43 16.12 13.73
N PRO A 85 1.90 17.22 13.14
CA PRO A 85 1.59 18.44 13.88
C PRO A 85 0.40 18.27 14.85
N LEU A 86 -0.47 17.29 14.61
CA LEU A 86 -1.69 17.09 15.38
C LEU A 86 -1.61 15.93 16.38
N ARG A 87 -0.44 15.36 16.64
CA ARG A 87 -0.28 14.21 17.54
C ARG A 87 -0.69 14.47 18.99
N THR A 88 -0.57 15.72 19.44
CA THR A 88 -0.96 16.18 20.78
C THR A 88 -2.42 16.68 20.82
N ALA A 89 -3.07 16.81 19.65
CA ALA A 89 -4.44 17.28 19.54
C ALA A 89 -5.46 16.17 19.86
N PRO A 90 -6.70 16.52 20.16
CA PRO A 90 -7.78 15.55 20.33
C PRO A 90 -7.91 14.65 19.10
N ARG A 91 -8.28 13.37 19.30
CA ARG A 91 -8.42 12.37 18.22
C ARG A 91 -9.30 12.84 17.06
N MET A 92 -10.37 13.58 17.36
CA MET A 92 -11.27 14.14 16.36
C MET A 92 -10.57 15.08 15.38
N SER A 93 -9.68 15.95 15.88
CA SER A 93 -8.91 16.90 15.04
C SER A 93 -7.97 16.15 14.09
N VAL A 94 -7.34 15.08 14.54
CA VAL A 94 -6.48 14.24 13.69
C VAL A 94 -7.29 13.53 12.62
N MET A 95 -8.50 13.02 12.96
CA MET A 95 -9.39 12.38 11.97
C MET A 95 -9.85 13.37 10.90
N ILE A 96 -10.22 14.59 11.28
CA ILE A 96 -10.61 15.65 10.33
C ILE A 96 -9.43 15.98 9.39
N SER A 97 -8.21 16.11 9.93
CA SER A 97 -7.01 16.34 9.12
C SER A 97 -6.75 15.19 8.14
N ALA A 98 -6.96 13.94 8.57
CA ALA A 98 -6.81 12.76 7.72
C ALA A 98 -7.82 12.77 6.56
N ILE A 99 -9.08 13.13 6.82
CA ILE A 99 -10.13 13.28 5.81
C ILE A 99 -9.77 14.44 4.85
N GLY A 100 -9.32 15.58 5.38
CA GLY A 100 -8.87 16.71 4.57
C GLY A 100 -7.72 16.35 3.63
N MET A 101 -6.74 15.56 4.12
CA MET A 101 -5.64 15.06 3.30
C MET A 101 -6.13 14.09 2.21
N SER A 102 -7.09 13.21 2.53
CA SER A 102 -7.72 12.33 1.56
C SER A 102 -8.38 13.13 0.43
N TYR A 103 -9.22 14.11 0.75
CA TYR A 103 -9.83 15.00 -0.25
C TYR A 103 -8.81 15.78 -1.07
N LEU A 104 -7.72 16.24 -0.44
CA LEU A 104 -6.64 16.94 -1.14
C LEU A 104 -6.01 16.02 -2.19
N LEU A 105 -5.66 14.80 -1.84
CA LEU A 105 -5.08 13.83 -2.77
C LEU A 105 -6.04 13.47 -3.92
N GLN A 106 -7.32 13.22 -3.61
CA GLN A 106 -8.34 12.92 -4.61
C GLN A 106 -8.51 14.07 -5.61
N ASN A 107 -8.68 15.30 -5.12
CA ASN A 107 -8.86 16.46 -5.99
C ASN A 107 -7.60 16.80 -6.78
N LEU A 108 -6.40 16.62 -6.18
CA LEU A 108 -5.14 16.80 -6.89
C LEU A 108 -5.02 15.82 -8.06
N MET A 109 -5.36 14.53 -7.82
CA MET A 109 -5.33 13.53 -8.86
C MET A 109 -6.37 13.82 -9.94
N TRP A 110 -7.56 14.25 -9.56
CA TRP A 110 -8.62 14.62 -10.52
C TRP A 110 -8.19 15.80 -11.40
N TYR A 111 -7.53 16.79 -10.79
CA TYR A 111 -6.99 17.95 -11.53
C TYR A 111 -5.89 17.54 -12.52
N VAL A 112 -4.94 16.69 -12.08
CA VAL A 112 -3.81 16.24 -12.91
C VAL A 112 -4.26 15.31 -14.05
N THR A 113 -5.26 14.44 -13.79
CA THR A 113 -5.76 13.47 -14.79
C THR A 113 -6.85 14.03 -15.69
N GLY A 114 -7.42 15.20 -15.35
CA GLY A 114 -8.60 15.76 -16.02
C GLY A 114 -9.87 14.94 -15.79
N GLY A 115 -9.92 14.09 -14.76
CA GLY A 115 -11.06 13.22 -14.44
C GLY A 115 -11.27 12.05 -15.42
N LEU A 116 -10.33 11.84 -16.35
CA LEU A 116 -10.42 10.77 -17.33
C LEU A 116 -9.81 9.47 -16.78
N ALA A 117 -10.54 8.38 -16.93
CA ALA A 117 -10.00 7.04 -16.66
C ALA A 117 -8.85 6.76 -17.64
N LYS A 118 -7.67 6.46 -17.11
CA LYS A 118 -6.50 6.05 -17.89
C LYS A 118 -6.40 4.54 -17.89
N GLN A 119 -6.24 3.97 -19.10
CA GLN A 119 -5.99 2.53 -19.21
C GLN A 119 -4.54 2.24 -18.82
N TYR A 120 -4.35 1.20 -18.07
CA TYR A 120 -3.03 0.67 -17.74
C TYR A 120 -2.36 0.17 -19.04
N PRO A 121 -1.09 0.52 -19.31
CA PRO A 121 -0.42 0.00 -20.50
C PRO A 121 -0.35 -1.53 -20.39
N ALA A 122 -0.91 -2.21 -21.41
CA ALA A 122 -0.82 -3.66 -21.50
C ALA A 122 0.66 -4.07 -21.63
N LEU A 123 1.21 -4.65 -20.58
CA LEU A 123 2.55 -5.20 -20.59
C LEU A 123 2.48 -6.58 -21.25
N PRO A 124 3.06 -6.77 -22.46
CA PRO A 124 2.92 -8.03 -23.20
C PRO A 124 3.35 -9.27 -22.39
N TRP A 125 4.35 -9.08 -21.55
CA TRP A 125 4.92 -10.15 -20.74
C TRP A 125 4.04 -10.59 -19.55
N ILE A 126 3.18 -9.72 -19.08
CA ILE A 126 2.30 -9.94 -17.91
C ILE A 126 0.90 -10.37 -18.36
N SER A 127 0.44 -9.86 -19.52
CA SER A 127 -0.88 -10.16 -20.07
C SER A 127 -0.97 -11.49 -20.83
N ASP A 128 0.15 -12.20 -21.00
CA ASP A 128 0.15 -13.51 -21.64
C ASP A 128 -0.75 -14.51 -20.90
N THR A 129 -1.53 -15.27 -21.67
CA THR A 129 -2.38 -16.32 -21.12
C THR A 129 -1.56 -17.58 -20.87
N VAL A 130 -1.65 -18.11 -19.67
CA VAL A 130 -1.04 -19.38 -19.27
C VAL A 130 -2.16 -20.41 -19.05
N THR A 131 -1.99 -21.61 -19.58
CA THR A 131 -2.88 -22.71 -19.29
C THR A 131 -2.50 -23.39 -17.98
N VAL A 132 -3.30 -23.16 -16.94
CA VAL A 132 -3.16 -23.83 -15.65
C VAL A 132 -4.29 -24.85 -15.50
N LEU A 133 -3.93 -26.12 -15.34
CA LEU A 133 -4.89 -27.23 -15.20
C LEU A 133 -5.96 -27.32 -16.33
N GLY A 134 -5.56 -26.95 -17.56
CA GLY A 134 -6.48 -26.98 -18.72
C GLY A 134 -7.36 -25.75 -18.89
N CYS A 135 -7.20 -24.72 -18.06
CA CYS A 135 -7.91 -23.44 -18.15
C CYS A 135 -6.96 -22.32 -18.56
N GLN A 136 -7.39 -21.47 -19.50
CA GLN A 136 -6.65 -20.28 -19.88
C GLN A 136 -6.88 -19.17 -18.84
N THR A 137 -5.82 -18.75 -18.17
CA THR A 137 -5.84 -17.70 -17.15
C THR A 137 -4.71 -16.72 -17.44
N LYS A 138 -4.87 -15.43 -17.10
CA LYS A 138 -3.78 -14.47 -17.21
C LYS A 138 -2.63 -14.86 -16.25
N ARG A 139 -1.40 -14.71 -16.71
CA ARG A 139 -0.20 -15.01 -15.90
C ARG A 139 -0.20 -14.26 -14.57
N VAL A 140 -0.65 -13.00 -14.57
CA VAL A 140 -0.80 -12.17 -13.37
C VAL A 140 -1.65 -12.85 -12.31
N THR A 141 -2.81 -13.41 -12.67
CA THR A 141 -3.75 -14.06 -11.73
C THR A 141 -3.10 -15.20 -10.94
N VAL A 142 -2.07 -15.83 -11.50
CA VAL A 142 -1.34 -16.92 -10.84
C VAL A 142 -0.17 -16.39 -10.01
N ILE A 143 0.50 -15.34 -10.48
CA ILE A 143 1.68 -14.77 -9.81
C ILE A 143 1.26 -13.96 -8.58
N THR A 144 0.15 -13.20 -8.66
CA THR A 144 -0.30 -12.30 -7.59
C THR A 144 -0.51 -13.00 -6.24
N PRO A 145 -1.19 -14.14 -6.10
CA PRO A 145 -1.33 -14.81 -4.82
C PRO A 145 0.00 -15.23 -4.20
N PHE A 146 0.93 -15.69 -5.03
CA PHE A 146 2.27 -16.06 -4.58
C PHE A 146 3.05 -14.85 -4.07
N LEU A 147 3.01 -13.74 -4.83
CA LEU A 147 3.62 -12.47 -4.44
C LEU A 147 3.06 -11.97 -3.09
N VAL A 148 1.72 -12.02 -2.93
CA VAL A 148 1.04 -11.65 -1.70
C VAL A 148 1.54 -12.45 -0.50
N ILE A 149 1.63 -13.78 -0.65
CA ILE A 149 2.13 -14.65 0.43
C ILE A 149 3.57 -14.28 0.82
N VAL A 150 4.44 -14.05 -0.17
CA VAL A 150 5.84 -13.64 0.07
C VAL A 150 5.90 -12.30 0.79
N LEU A 151 5.10 -11.32 0.35
CA LEU A 151 5.07 -9.99 0.98
C LEU A 151 4.53 -10.03 2.40
N VAL A 152 3.48 -10.81 2.65
CA VAL A 152 2.93 -10.99 4.00
C VAL A 152 3.95 -11.70 4.90
N ALA A 153 4.61 -12.74 4.41
CA ALA A 153 5.65 -13.43 5.15
C ALA A 153 6.84 -12.50 5.48
N ALA A 154 7.27 -11.68 4.51
CA ALA A 154 8.31 -10.67 4.71
C ALA A 154 7.88 -9.62 5.76
N LEU A 155 6.64 -9.14 5.70
CA LEU A 155 6.11 -8.19 6.67
C LEU A 155 6.04 -8.80 8.09
N VAL A 156 5.54 -10.03 8.22
CA VAL A 156 5.47 -10.74 9.50
C VAL A 156 6.88 -10.92 10.09
N THR A 157 7.85 -11.31 9.26
CA THR A 157 9.25 -11.45 9.73
C THR A 157 9.84 -10.10 10.12
N LEU A 158 9.55 -9.03 9.37
CA LEU A 158 9.96 -7.66 9.72
C LEU A 158 9.39 -7.24 11.07
N ILE A 159 8.10 -7.44 11.31
CA ILE A 159 7.45 -7.05 12.57
C ILE A 159 7.92 -7.92 13.73
N GLN A 160 8.12 -9.23 13.53
CA GLN A 160 8.45 -10.15 14.62
C GLN A 160 9.94 -10.20 14.96
N LYS A 161 10.81 -10.14 13.94
CA LYS A 161 12.24 -10.44 14.09
C LYS A 161 13.16 -9.23 14.05
N THR A 162 12.66 -8.03 13.64
CA THR A 162 13.51 -6.84 13.57
C THR A 162 13.42 -5.95 14.80
N LYS A 163 14.47 -5.16 15.06
CA LYS A 163 14.48 -4.15 16.13
C LYS A 163 13.40 -3.09 15.94
N ILE A 164 13.15 -2.70 14.69
CA ILE A 164 12.09 -1.74 14.35
C ILE A 164 10.72 -2.34 14.61
N GLY A 165 10.49 -3.60 14.23
CA GLY A 165 9.25 -4.31 14.53
C GLY A 165 9.01 -4.47 16.03
N MET A 166 10.07 -4.69 16.83
CA MET A 166 9.98 -4.69 18.29
C MET A 166 9.54 -3.31 18.82
N ALA A 167 10.15 -2.23 18.31
CA ALA A 167 9.77 -0.86 18.66
C ALA A 167 8.32 -0.54 18.26
N MET A 168 7.85 -1.02 17.09
CA MET A 168 6.46 -0.89 16.64
C MET A 168 5.49 -1.58 17.62
N ARG A 169 5.79 -2.80 18.04
CA ARG A 169 4.95 -3.54 18.99
C ARG A 169 4.94 -2.91 20.38
N ALA A 170 6.08 -2.39 20.85
CA ALA A 170 6.16 -1.64 22.11
C ALA A 170 5.30 -0.37 22.04
N ALA A 171 5.48 0.43 20.99
CA ALA A 171 4.72 1.66 20.77
C ALA A 171 3.21 1.41 20.64
N SER A 172 2.77 0.29 20.04
CA SER A 172 1.35 -0.05 19.90
C SER A 172 0.67 -0.38 21.23
N ARG A 173 1.43 -0.80 22.25
CA ARG A 173 0.92 -1.09 23.58
C ARG A 173 0.79 0.17 24.42
N ASP A 174 1.88 0.94 24.53
CA ASP A 174 1.95 2.16 25.32
C ASP A 174 3.01 3.10 24.76
N PHE A 175 2.56 4.27 24.29
CA PHE A 175 3.43 5.32 23.74
C PHE A 175 4.37 5.92 24.78
N GLU A 176 3.83 6.22 25.97
CA GLU A 176 4.57 6.92 27.03
C GLU A 176 5.67 6.02 27.56
N THR A 177 5.34 4.79 27.92
CA THR A 177 6.32 3.81 28.39
C THR A 177 7.39 3.50 27.34
N ALA A 178 7.01 3.40 26.05
CA ALA A 178 7.96 3.18 24.97
C ALA A 178 8.95 4.35 24.82
N GLN A 179 8.48 5.59 24.97
CA GLN A 179 9.35 6.78 24.97
C GLN A 179 10.34 6.77 26.14
N LEU A 180 9.87 6.44 27.33
CA LEU A 180 10.72 6.34 28.53
C LEU A 180 11.83 5.29 28.35
N MET A 181 11.57 4.24 27.60
CA MET A 181 12.56 3.21 27.23
C MET A 181 13.49 3.63 26.09
N GLY A 182 13.45 4.90 25.66
CA GLY A 182 14.33 5.47 24.63
C GLY A 182 13.90 5.22 23.18
N ILE A 183 12.69 4.71 22.94
CA ILE A 183 12.19 4.49 21.59
C ILE A 183 11.77 5.83 20.97
N LYS A 184 12.38 6.18 19.83
CA LYS A 184 12.01 7.36 19.05
C LYS A 184 10.70 7.11 18.29
N ILE A 185 9.56 7.37 18.93
CA ILE A 185 8.22 7.12 18.40
C ILE A 185 8.01 7.75 17.02
N ASN A 186 8.56 8.95 16.79
CA ASN A 186 8.46 9.62 15.50
C ASN A 186 9.00 8.77 14.35
N ASN A 187 10.15 8.13 14.57
CA ASN A 187 10.77 7.27 13.56
C ASN A 187 9.96 5.99 13.32
N VAL A 188 9.37 5.45 14.39
CA VAL A 188 8.52 4.26 14.30
C VAL A 188 7.28 4.55 13.46
N ILE A 189 6.62 5.68 13.68
CA ILE A 189 5.43 6.08 12.93
C ILE A 189 5.78 6.35 11.47
N SER A 190 6.82 7.15 11.18
CA SER A 190 7.23 7.44 9.79
C SER A 190 7.61 6.15 9.04
N PHE A 191 8.29 5.22 9.72
CA PHE A 191 8.62 3.92 9.14
C PHE A 191 7.36 3.09 8.85
N THR A 192 6.36 3.12 9.74
CA THR A 192 5.09 2.41 9.53
C THR A 192 4.34 2.95 8.32
N PHE A 193 4.29 4.28 8.14
CA PHE A 193 3.72 4.89 6.94
C PHE A 193 4.49 4.51 5.67
N ALA A 194 5.82 4.50 5.74
CA ALA A 194 6.66 4.07 4.62
C ALA A 194 6.37 2.63 4.19
N VAL A 195 6.29 1.70 5.14
CA VAL A 195 5.97 0.29 4.87
C VAL A 195 4.54 0.12 4.35
N GLY A 196 3.56 0.83 4.93
CA GLY A 196 2.18 0.82 4.46
C GLY A 196 2.07 1.32 3.00
N SER A 197 2.73 2.42 2.68
CA SER A 197 2.76 2.99 1.32
C SER A 197 3.52 2.10 0.34
N PHE A 198 4.57 1.43 0.78
CA PHE A 198 5.30 0.43 0.00
C PHE A 198 4.40 -0.76 -0.38
N LEU A 199 3.64 -1.29 0.58
CA LEU A 199 2.69 -2.38 0.31
C LEU A 199 1.57 -1.93 -0.66
N ALA A 200 1.07 -0.70 -0.49
CA ALA A 200 0.09 -0.12 -1.39
C ALA A 200 0.61 0.01 -2.83
N CYS A 201 1.89 0.40 -3.01
CA CYS A 201 2.50 0.54 -4.33
C CYS A 201 2.67 -0.79 -5.06
N LEU A 202 3.07 -1.86 -4.34
CA LEU A 202 3.34 -3.17 -4.93
C LEU A 202 2.10 -3.82 -5.55
N LEU A 203 0.92 -3.46 -5.11
CA LEU A 203 -0.33 -3.96 -5.67
C LEU A 203 -0.54 -3.55 -7.12
N TYR A 204 -0.15 -2.33 -7.50
CA TYR A 204 -0.29 -1.85 -8.87
C TYR A 204 0.78 -2.40 -9.83
N THR A 205 1.88 -2.91 -9.31
CA THR A 205 2.90 -3.55 -10.17
C THR A 205 2.53 -4.98 -10.55
N SER A 206 1.47 -5.53 -9.95
CA SER A 206 1.01 -6.91 -10.18
C SER A 206 -0.23 -7.03 -11.09
N ASP A 207 -0.84 -5.92 -11.50
CA ASP A 207 -1.92 -5.86 -12.49
C ASP A 207 -1.38 -5.39 -13.85
#